data_e0c867d91b97ac4b4de24becf4407b50
#
_entry.id   e0c867d91b97ac4b4de24becf4407b50
#
_cell.length_a   1.000
_cell.length_b   1.000
_cell.length_c   1.000
_cell.angle_alpha   90.00
_cell.angle_beta   90.00
_cell.angle_gamma   90.00
#
_symmetry.space_group_name_H-M   'P 1'
#
loop_
_entity.id
_entity.type
_entity.pdbx_description
1 polymer ?
#
loop_
_entity_poly.entity_id
_entity_poly.type
_entity_poly.pdbx_seq_one_letter_code
_entity_poly.pdbx_strand_id
1 'polypeptide(L)'
;MIVSDDQGYNDLGCYGGTEIKTPNLDRLAEEGTRLSDFSVTWPACTPSRGSLLTGRYPQRNGTYDMFRNDVCDFGVVLDKHRYAVSPEMIGGMDTREVLLPQVLKQADYRCGIFGKWDLGQLKRFLPLARGFDEFHGFANTGIDYWTHERYAVPSMRRGNRLTTEDKGIYCTYLFEREAVRFLKENKGEPFFLYVPFNAPHKASNLDREKKWHLAPEEACREYPRPKSKTRMHRVQFMASVTVMDRAIGRLLDLLDEMGLAENTIVIFFSDNGGGGGADNGPLRGRKGHVFEGGVRVPCLVRWPGRIPAGAVCHEQLTSLEIFPTLLGAAGLKPPENIVLDGFDMMPVLEGKAKSSRKEMFWQRRGDRAARVGNWKWVDSARGKGLFDLAVDLGERHDLSEEKPEVLKMVKGRFAAWKKQMAEAEPRGPFRDY
;
A
#
# COMPACT_ATOMS: atom_id res chain seq x y z
N MET A 1 0.42 11.80 0.84
CA MET A 1 0.70 10.34 0.89
C MET A 1 0.23 9.70 -0.41
N ILE A 2 1.10 8.99 -1.11
CA ILE A 2 0.87 8.37 -2.41
C ILE A 2 1.15 6.87 -2.28
N VAL A 3 0.23 6.04 -2.74
CA VAL A 3 0.37 4.58 -2.63
C VAL A 3 0.09 3.94 -3.99
N SER A 4 1.03 3.13 -4.48
CA SER A 4 0.83 2.27 -5.65
C SER A 4 0.23 0.92 -5.23
N ASP A 5 -0.35 0.19 -6.19
CA ASP A 5 -1.05 -1.08 -5.97
C ASP A 5 -0.34 -2.21 -6.73
N ASP A 6 0.24 -3.17 -6.01
CA ASP A 6 0.96 -4.33 -6.57
C ASP A 6 2.30 -4.00 -7.27
N GLN A 7 2.95 -2.90 -6.94
CA GLN A 7 4.25 -2.54 -7.53
C GLN A 7 5.40 -3.30 -6.86
N GLY A 8 6.31 -3.83 -7.68
CA GLY A 8 7.47 -4.56 -7.21
C GLY A 8 8.58 -3.67 -6.67
N TYR A 9 9.43 -4.25 -5.83
CA TYR A 9 10.57 -3.56 -5.22
C TYR A 9 11.56 -3.00 -6.25
N ASN A 10 11.76 -3.73 -7.36
CA ASN A 10 12.69 -3.39 -8.43
C ASN A 10 12.02 -2.66 -9.62
N ASP A 11 10.77 -2.23 -9.50
CA ASP A 11 10.04 -1.53 -10.57
C ASP A 11 10.32 0.00 -10.61
N LEU A 12 11.32 0.48 -9.86
CA LEU A 12 11.78 1.87 -9.82
C LEU A 12 13.26 1.98 -10.15
N GLY A 13 13.66 3.04 -10.89
CA GLY A 13 15.07 3.32 -11.20
C GLY A 13 15.93 3.45 -9.94
N CYS A 14 15.48 4.22 -8.95
CA CYS A 14 16.18 4.42 -7.68
C CYS A 14 16.30 3.15 -6.82
N TYR A 15 15.59 2.06 -7.14
CA TYR A 15 15.76 0.74 -6.51
C TYR A 15 16.54 -0.26 -7.39
N GLY A 16 17.11 0.19 -8.51
CA GLY A 16 17.94 -0.61 -9.42
C GLY A 16 17.20 -1.17 -10.63
N GLY A 17 15.91 -0.85 -10.79
CA GLY A 17 15.14 -1.20 -11.98
C GLY A 17 15.62 -0.47 -13.22
N THR A 18 15.77 -1.19 -14.34
CA THR A 18 16.27 -0.63 -15.60
C THR A 18 15.24 -0.65 -16.73
N GLU A 19 14.12 -1.35 -16.53
CA GLU A 19 13.12 -1.54 -17.58
C GLU A 19 12.04 -0.46 -17.60
N ILE A 20 11.69 0.08 -16.42
CA ILE A 20 10.59 1.04 -16.29
C ILE A 20 11.12 2.46 -16.15
N LYS A 21 10.50 3.38 -16.87
CA LYS A 21 10.85 4.81 -16.80
C LYS A 21 10.12 5.45 -15.62
N THR A 22 10.87 5.79 -14.57
CA THR A 22 10.34 6.40 -13.34
C THR A 22 11.09 7.67 -12.92
N PRO A 23 11.33 8.65 -13.85
CA PRO A 23 12.18 9.78 -13.55
C PRO A 23 11.67 10.68 -12.42
N ASN A 24 10.35 10.72 -12.18
CA ASN A 24 9.78 11.57 -11.12
C ASN A 24 9.87 10.90 -9.73
N LEU A 25 9.73 9.58 -9.66
CA LEU A 25 9.98 8.82 -8.43
C LEU A 25 11.48 8.77 -8.12
N ASP A 26 12.34 8.73 -9.16
CA ASP A 26 13.78 8.82 -8.98
C ASP A 26 14.16 10.22 -8.46
N ARG A 27 13.56 11.30 -9.00
CA ARG A 27 13.67 12.66 -8.45
C ARG A 27 13.20 12.75 -7.01
N LEU A 28 12.07 12.11 -6.66
CA LEU A 28 11.58 12.06 -5.27
C LEU A 28 12.60 11.41 -4.33
N ALA A 29 13.35 10.41 -4.79
CA ALA A 29 14.44 9.79 -4.04
C ALA A 29 15.67 10.71 -3.94
N GLU A 30 16.01 11.45 -5.00
CA GLU A 30 17.10 12.42 -5.04
C GLU A 30 16.85 13.63 -4.13
N GLU A 31 15.62 14.11 -4.06
CA GLU A 31 15.19 15.23 -3.23
C GLU A 31 14.80 14.83 -1.80
N GLY A 32 14.75 13.53 -1.52
CA GLY A 32 14.35 12.96 -0.23
C GLY A 32 15.22 11.78 0.20
N THR A 33 14.65 10.91 1.00
CA THR A 33 15.30 9.70 1.50
C THR A 33 14.61 8.45 0.97
N ARG A 34 15.39 7.52 0.43
CA ARG A 34 14.95 6.18 0.04
C ARG A 34 15.08 5.20 1.20
N LEU A 35 14.03 4.49 1.56
CA LEU A 35 14.03 3.48 2.61
C LEU A 35 14.28 2.09 2.00
N SER A 36 15.45 1.52 2.19
CA SER A 36 15.81 0.22 1.60
C SER A 36 15.25 -0.97 2.37
N ASP A 37 14.80 -0.76 3.62
CA ASP A 37 14.23 -1.79 4.49
C ASP A 37 12.87 -1.34 5.04
N PHE A 38 11.91 -1.15 4.13
CA PHE A 38 10.55 -0.78 4.49
C PHE A 38 9.59 -1.93 4.17
N SER A 39 8.78 -2.31 5.16
CA SER A 39 7.85 -3.42 5.05
C SER A 39 6.41 -3.00 5.29
N VAL A 40 5.47 -3.71 4.66
CA VAL A 40 4.05 -3.63 4.97
C VAL A 40 3.62 -4.79 5.87
N THR A 41 2.49 -4.63 6.54
CA THR A 41 1.99 -5.61 7.52
C THR A 41 1.38 -6.86 6.90
N TRP A 42 1.05 -6.81 5.61
CA TRP A 42 0.34 -7.88 4.93
C TRP A 42 0.71 -7.93 3.44
N PRO A 43 0.86 -9.11 2.86
CA PRO A 43 1.20 -9.23 1.45
C PRO A 43 0.00 -9.04 0.50
N ALA A 44 -1.00 -8.24 0.87
CA ALA A 44 -2.16 -7.92 0.05
C ALA A 44 -2.85 -6.63 0.51
N CYS A 45 -3.62 -6.02 -0.39
CA CYS A 45 -4.15 -4.65 -0.33
C CYS A 45 -4.94 -4.30 0.94
N THR A 46 -6.12 -4.92 1.16
CA THR A 46 -7.06 -4.50 2.22
C THR A 46 -6.44 -4.47 3.61
N PRO A 47 -5.78 -5.55 4.10
CA PRO A 47 -5.19 -5.51 5.44
C PRO A 47 -4.03 -4.53 5.56
N SER A 48 -3.21 -4.39 4.50
CA SER A 48 -2.10 -3.44 4.48
C SER A 48 -2.61 -1.99 4.56
N ARG A 49 -3.66 -1.66 3.81
CA ARG A 49 -4.31 -0.32 3.84
C ARG A 49 -5.00 -0.06 5.18
N GLY A 50 -5.60 -1.09 5.78
CA GLY A 50 -6.14 -1.00 7.13
C GLY A 50 -5.09 -0.64 8.16
N SER A 51 -3.94 -1.33 8.13
CA SER A 51 -2.82 -1.04 9.02
C SER A 51 -2.21 0.34 8.80
N LEU A 52 -2.07 0.76 7.55
CA LEU A 52 -1.57 2.08 7.18
C LEU A 52 -2.38 3.21 7.86
N LEU A 53 -3.71 3.12 7.76
CA LEU A 53 -4.59 4.19 8.24
C LEU A 53 -4.90 4.13 9.73
N THR A 54 -4.54 3.04 10.42
CA THR A 54 -4.76 2.86 11.86
C THR A 54 -3.49 2.81 12.70
N GLY A 55 -2.31 2.56 12.09
CA GLY A 55 -1.06 2.29 12.80
C GLY A 55 -1.08 0.97 13.59
N ARG A 56 -1.95 0.01 13.23
CA ARG A 56 -2.20 -1.24 13.98
C ARG A 56 -2.12 -2.46 13.06
N TYR A 57 -1.64 -3.57 13.60
CA TYR A 57 -1.66 -4.83 12.87
C TYR A 57 -3.07 -5.23 12.40
N PRO A 58 -3.19 -5.94 11.25
CA PRO A 58 -4.49 -6.44 10.77
C PRO A 58 -5.24 -7.29 11.80
N GLN A 59 -4.51 -8.07 12.59
CA GLN A 59 -5.07 -8.90 13.67
C GLN A 59 -5.68 -8.06 14.80
N ARG A 60 -5.24 -6.82 14.97
CA ARG A 60 -5.75 -5.91 15.98
C ARG A 60 -6.90 -5.05 15.45
N ASN A 61 -6.81 -4.60 14.19
CA ASN A 61 -7.81 -3.71 13.59
C ASN A 61 -8.96 -4.44 12.88
N GLY A 62 -8.94 -5.77 12.81
CA GLY A 62 -10.00 -6.58 12.23
C GLY A 62 -9.96 -6.77 10.71
N THR A 63 -8.90 -6.29 10.03
CA THR A 63 -8.75 -6.49 8.58
C THR A 63 -7.95 -7.76 8.28
N TYR A 64 -8.44 -8.91 8.71
CA TYR A 64 -7.71 -10.19 8.64
C TYR A 64 -7.46 -10.70 7.22
N ASP A 65 -8.28 -10.32 6.25
CA ASP A 65 -8.14 -10.65 4.83
C ASP A 65 -8.94 -9.64 4.00
N MET A 66 -9.02 -9.86 2.70
CA MET A 66 -9.80 -9.01 1.78
C MET A 66 -11.29 -9.06 2.13
N PHE A 67 -11.99 -7.94 2.08
CA PHE A 67 -13.45 -7.89 2.21
C PHE A 67 -14.13 -8.33 0.91
N ARG A 68 -13.97 -9.59 0.55
CA ARG A 68 -14.53 -10.16 -0.68
C ARG A 68 -15.11 -11.56 -0.44
N ASN A 69 -15.88 -12.03 -1.41
CA ASN A 69 -16.43 -13.37 -1.38
C ASN A 69 -15.32 -14.42 -1.58
N ASP A 70 -15.05 -15.23 -0.57
CA ASP A 70 -14.05 -16.29 -0.60
C ASP A 70 -14.30 -17.33 -1.71
N VAL A 71 -15.54 -17.49 -2.15
CA VAL A 71 -15.92 -18.40 -3.25
C VAL A 71 -15.18 -18.03 -4.54
N CYS A 72 -14.97 -16.73 -4.79
CA CYS A 72 -14.22 -16.26 -5.95
C CYS A 72 -12.73 -16.60 -5.83
N ASP A 73 -12.19 -16.69 -4.63
CA ASP A 73 -10.78 -17.06 -4.38
C ASP A 73 -10.49 -18.52 -4.72
N PHE A 74 -11.51 -19.37 -4.70
CA PHE A 74 -11.43 -20.78 -5.10
C PHE A 74 -11.72 -21.00 -6.59
N GLY A 75 -11.73 -19.95 -7.40
CA GLY A 75 -11.94 -20.04 -8.84
C GLY A 75 -13.41 -20.15 -9.27
N VAL A 76 -14.35 -20.02 -8.34
CA VAL A 76 -15.79 -19.98 -8.67
C VAL A 76 -16.10 -18.64 -9.32
N VAL A 77 -16.58 -18.69 -10.56
CA VAL A 77 -17.03 -17.49 -11.30
C VAL A 77 -18.52 -17.30 -11.01
N LEU A 78 -18.85 -16.19 -10.38
CA LEU A 78 -20.23 -15.77 -10.15
C LEU A 78 -20.72 -14.96 -11.35
N ASP A 79 -22.03 -15.05 -11.65
CA ASP A 79 -22.66 -14.14 -12.60
C ASP A 79 -22.66 -12.69 -12.06
N LYS A 80 -22.93 -11.73 -12.94
CA LYS A 80 -22.91 -10.29 -12.60
C LYS A 80 -23.80 -9.94 -11.41
N HIS A 81 -24.97 -10.56 -11.30
CA HIS A 81 -25.92 -10.29 -10.23
C HIS A 81 -25.39 -10.80 -8.89
N ARG A 82 -24.88 -12.03 -8.84
CA ARG A 82 -24.31 -12.62 -7.63
C ARG A 82 -23.06 -11.87 -7.15
N TYR A 83 -22.25 -11.37 -8.08
CA TYR A 83 -21.12 -10.51 -7.76
C TYR A 83 -21.54 -9.22 -7.06
N ALA A 84 -22.62 -8.59 -7.55
CA ALA A 84 -23.11 -7.34 -6.98
C ALA A 84 -23.64 -7.47 -5.55
N VAL A 85 -24.11 -8.65 -5.16
CA VAL A 85 -24.66 -8.94 -3.81
C VAL A 85 -23.74 -9.79 -2.94
N SER A 86 -22.48 -9.97 -3.34
CA SER A 86 -21.50 -10.76 -2.60
C SER A 86 -21.15 -10.14 -1.26
N PRO A 87 -20.59 -10.92 -0.29
CA PRO A 87 -20.11 -10.40 1.01
C PRO A 87 -19.12 -9.24 0.89
N GLU A 88 -18.39 -9.12 -0.21
CA GLU A 88 -17.53 -7.98 -0.50
C GLU A 88 -18.28 -6.64 -0.42
N MET A 89 -19.55 -6.62 -0.78
CA MET A 89 -20.39 -5.43 -0.76
C MET A 89 -20.82 -5.01 0.65
N ILE A 90 -20.84 -5.92 1.61
CA ILE A 90 -21.34 -5.66 2.98
C ILE A 90 -20.23 -5.60 4.02
N GLY A 91 -19.07 -6.20 3.75
CA GLY A 91 -17.90 -6.16 4.63
C GLY A 91 -17.23 -4.79 4.67
N GLY A 92 -16.49 -4.52 5.73
CA GLY A 92 -15.70 -3.29 5.89
C GLY A 92 -14.98 -3.22 7.23
N MET A 93 -14.04 -2.27 7.34
CA MET A 93 -13.28 -2.05 8.56
C MET A 93 -14.20 -1.65 9.72
N ASP A 94 -13.97 -2.24 10.88
CA ASP A 94 -14.72 -1.95 12.11
C ASP A 94 -14.79 -0.43 12.36
N THR A 95 -16.00 0.08 12.60
CA THR A 95 -16.22 1.52 12.79
C THR A 95 -15.69 2.06 14.12
N ARG A 96 -15.30 1.19 15.05
CA ARG A 96 -14.61 1.54 16.30
C ARG A 96 -13.11 1.84 16.07
N GLU A 97 -12.55 1.41 14.94
CA GLU A 97 -11.17 1.80 14.58
C GLU A 97 -11.11 3.30 14.28
N VAL A 98 -10.06 3.94 14.77
CA VAL A 98 -9.80 5.36 14.50
C VAL A 98 -8.77 5.48 13.40
N LEU A 99 -9.12 6.18 12.33
CA LEU A 99 -8.27 6.36 11.18
C LEU A 99 -7.52 7.71 11.24
N LEU A 100 -6.36 7.75 10.61
CA LEU A 100 -5.49 8.93 10.54
C LEU A 100 -6.26 10.24 10.23
N PRO A 101 -7.13 10.32 9.19
CA PRO A 101 -7.84 11.57 8.89
C PRO A 101 -8.80 11.99 10.01
N GLN A 102 -9.37 11.07 10.78
CA GLN A 102 -10.23 11.41 11.91
C GLN A 102 -9.47 12.15 13.02
N VAL A 103 -8.19 11.80 13.24
CA VAL A 103 -7.35 12.48 14.23
C VAL A 103 -6.81 13.80 13.68
N LEU A 104 -6.38 13.84 12.42
CA LEU A 104 -5.88 15.06 11.77
C LEU A 104 -6.91 16.19 11.74
N LYS A 105 -8.21 15.88 11.70
CA LYS A 105 -9.28 16.88 11.83
C LYS A 105 -9.27 17.66 13.15
N GLN A 106 -8.63 17.13 14.20
CA GLN A 106 -8.48 17.86 15.48
C GLN A 106 -7.51 19.05 15.38
N ALA A 107 -6.71 19.10 14.30
CA ALA A 107 -5.83 20.19 13.94
C ALA A 107 -6.27 20.86 12.62
N ASP A 108 -7.55 20.86 12.34
CA ASP A 108 -8.22 21.53 11.20
C ASP A 108 -7.70 21.08 9.80
N TYR A 109 -7.11 19.89 9.71
CA TYR A 109 -6.68 19.37 8.41
C TYR A 109 -7.86 19.12 7.49
N ARG A 110 -7.78 19.65 6.26
CA ARG A 110 -8.64 19.26 5.16
C ARG A 110 -8.15 17.92 4.59
N CYS A 111 -9.00 16.89 4.59
CA CYS A 111 -8.62 15.52 4.23
C CYS A 111 -9.27 15.10 2.91
N GLY A 112 -8.47 14.83 1.88
CA GLY A 112 -8.92 14.34 0.56
C GLY A 112 -8.36 12.97 0.22
N ILE A 113 -9.18 12.12 -0.41
CA ILE A 113 -8.73 10.83 -0.97
C ILE A 113 -9.19 10.69 -2.41
N PHE A 114 -8.24 10.40 -3.31
CA PHE A 114 -8.51 10.22 -4.74
C PHE A 114 -7.87 8.92 -5.23
N GLY A 115 -8.71 7.87 -5.42
CA GLY A 115 -8.28 6.54 -5.81
C GLY A 115 -8.92 5.40 -5.02
N LYS A 116 -8.14 4.36 -4.75
CA LYS A 116 -8.57 3.11 -4.13
C LYS A 116 -8.72 3.22 -2.62
N TRP A 117 -9.94 2.94 -2.12
CA TRP A 117 -10.22 2.87 -0.68
C TRP A 117 -9.97 1.47 -0.09
N ASP A 118 -10.69 0.48 -0.58
CA ASP A 118 -10.57 -0.95 -0.22
C ASP A 118 -10.81 -1.31 1.26
N LEU A 119 -11.56 -0.49 2.01
CA LEU A 119 -11.88 -0.72 3.43
C LEU A 119 -13.39 -0.78 3.70
N GLY A 120 -14.17 -1.13 2.67
CA GLY A 120 -15.62 -1.35 2.74
C GLY A 120 -16.44 -0.39 1.90
N GLN A 121 -17.59 -0.90 1.41
CA GLN A 121 -18.42 -0.23 0.40
C GLN A 121 -19.73 0.35 0.94
N LEU A 122 -20.19 -0.10 2.11
CA LEU A 122 -21.38 0.49 2.73
C LEU A 122 -21.07 1.90 3.27
N LYS A 123 -22.07 2.77 3.27
CA LYS A 123 -21.94 4.20 3.63
C LYS A 123 -21.15 4.43 4.93
N ARG A 124 -21.35 3.61 5.97
CA ARG A 124 -20.64 3.69 7.25
C ARG A 124 -19.13 3.42 7.16
N PHE A 125 -18.68 2.72 6.10
CA PHE A 125 -17.29 2.39 5.86
C PHE A 125 -16.60 3.29 4.84
N LEU A 126 -17.39 4.09 4.07
CA LEU A 126 -16.84 4.96 3.03
C LEU A 126 -15.98 6.10 3.61
N PRO A 127 -15.04 6.64 2.85
CA PRO A 127 -14.08 7.64 3.32
C PRO A 127 -14.71 8.83 4.05
N LEU A 128 -15.85 9.37 3.58
CA LEU A 128 -16.49 10.50 4.22
C LEU A 128 -17.00 10.18 5.64
N ALA A 129 -17.39 8.94 5.90
CA ALA A 129 -17.75 8.50 7.25
C ALA A 129 -16.52 8.18 8.12
N ARG A 130 -15.34 8.20 7.55
CA ARG A 130 -14.07 7.81 8.17
C ARG A 130 -13.04 8.95 8.21
N GLY A 131 -13.53 10.20 8.23
CA GLY A 131 -12.72 11.39 8.48
C GLY A 131 -12.24 12.15 7.25
N PHE A 132 -12.45 11.64 6.04
CA PHE A 132 -12.17 12.42 4.83
C PHE A 132 -13.29 13.41 4.52
N ASP A 133 -12.93 14.56 3.97
CA ASP A 133 -13.85 15.59 3.50
C ASP A 133 -14.26 15.37 2.06
N GLU A 134 -13.32 14.83 1.25
CA GLU A 134 -13.53 14.59 -0.16
C GLU A 134 -13.12 13.19 -0.56
N PHE A 135 -13.90 12.57 -1.44
CA PHE A 135 -13.60 11.27 -2.02
C PHE A 135 -14.02 11.22 -3.49
N HIS A 136 -13.05 10.90 -4.36
CA HIS A 136 -13.33 10.47 -5.72
C HIS A 136 -12.47 9.25 -6.06
N GLY A 137 -13.10 8.09 -6.19
CA GLY A 137 -12.39 6.83 -6.34
C GLY A 137 -13.32 5.63 -6.23
N PHE A 138 -12.78 4.50 -5.86
CA PHE A 138 -13.54 3.26 -5.72
C PHE A 138 -13.28 2.58 -4.36
N ALA A 139 -14.31 1.89 -3.86
CA ALA A 139 -14.29 1.38 -2.50
C ALA A 139 -14.01 -0.14 -2.41
N ASN A 140 -13.88 -0.82 -3.53
CA ASN A 140 -13.57 -2.24 -3.65
C ASN A 140 -12.08 -2.48 -3.95
N THR A 141 -11.69 -3.74 -4.16
CA THR A 141 -10.29 -4.16 -4.30
C THR A 141 -9.62 -3.79 -5.63
N GLY A 142 -10.38 -3.41 -6.65
CA GLY A 142 -9.87 -3.01 -7.96
C GLY A 142 -10.98 -2.75 -8.96
N ILE A 143 -10.68 -2.00 -10.00
CA ILE A 143 -11.61 -1.63 -11.09
C ILE A 143 -10.94 -1.83 -12.45
N ASP A 144 -11.73 -1.72 -13.51
CA ASP A 144 -11.24 -1.48 -14.86
C ASP A 144 -10.82 0.00 -14.99
N TYR A 145 -9.67 0.25 -15.64
CA TYR A 145 -9.07 1.58 -15.72
C TYR A 145 -9.86 2.60 -16.54
N TRP A 146 -10.74 2.12 -17.43
CA TRP A 146 -11.47 2.94 -18.40
C TRP A 146 -12.97 2.94 -18.15
N THR A 147 -13.53 1.74 -17.88
CA THR A 147 -14.98 1.63 -17.64
C THR A 147 -15.35 1.98 -16.21
N HIS A 148 -14.36 2.01 -15.28
CA HIS A 148 -14.55 2.23 -13.85
C HIS A 148 -15.46 1.21 -13.19
N GLU A 149 -15.59 0.04 -13.82
CA GLU A 149 -16.42 -1.07 -13.36
C GLU A 149 -15.53 -2.14 -12.68
N ARG A 150 -16.12 -2.84 -11.73
CA ARG A 150 -15.59 -4.09 -11.21
C ARG A 150 -16.43 -5.24 -11.73
N TYR A 151 -15.87 -6.05 -12.64
CA TYR A 151 -16.55 -7.17 -13.27
C TYR A 151 -17.93 -6.77 -13.81
N ALA A 152 -18.00 -5.67 -14.58
CA ALA A 152 -19.17 -5.06 -15.17
C ALA A 152 -20.18 -4.42 -14.18
N VAL A 153 -19.79 -4.23 -12.90
CA VAL A 153 -20.57 -3.48 -11.92
C VAL A 153 -19.97 -2.09 -11.74
N PRO A 154 -20.71 -0.98 -11.92
CA PRO A 154 -20.24 0.38 -11.69
C PRO A 154 -19.65 0.52 -10.28
N SER A 155 -18.47 1.11 -10.17
CA SER A 155 -17.71 1.13 -8.90
C SER A 155 -17.10 2.48 -8.56
N MET A 156 -16.98 3.40 -9.53
CA MET A 156 -16.49 4.75 -9.25
C MET A 156 -17.50 5.52 -8.39
N ARG A 157 -16.99 6.30 -7.47
CA ARG A 157 -17.77 7.13 -6.55
C ARG A 157 -17.24 8.56 -6.52
N ARG A 158 -18.17 9.49 -6.40
CA ARG A 158 -17.89 10.87 -5.98
C ARG A 158 -18.59 11.09 -4.64
N GLY A 159 -17.81 11.25 -3.58
CA GLY A 159 -18.31 11.16 -2.21
C GLY A 159 -18.97 9.79 -1.94
N ASN A 160 -20.19 9.80 -1.41
CA ASN A 160 -20.94 8.57 -1.09
C ASN A 160 -21.75 8.00 -2.27
N ARG A 161 -21.78 8.69 -3.42
CA ARG A 161 -22.61 8.29 -4.57
C ARG A 161 -21.80 7.59 -5.65
N LEU A 162 -22.36 6.53 -6.23
CA LEU A 162 -21.83 5.95 -7.47
C LEU A 162 -21.97 6.98 -8.60
N THR A 163 -20.95 7.06 -9.47
CA THR A 163 -20.94 7.94 -10.63
C THR A 163 -20.38 7.22 -11.85
N THR A 164 -20.87 7.61 -13.02
CA THR A 164 -20.38 7.18 -14.33
C THR A 164 -19.94 8.38 -15.19
N GLU A 165 -19.92 9.58 -14.61
CA GLU A 165 -19.62 10.84 -15.32
C GLU A 165 -18.25 10.81 -15.99
N ASP A 166 -17.27 10.21 -15.34
CA ASP A 166 -15.89 10.15 -15.84
C ASP A 166 -15.58 8.84 -16.60
N LYS A 167 -16.59 8.02 -16.92
CA LYS A 167 -16.40 6.76 -17.67
C LYS A 167 -15.73 7.04 -19.02
N GLY A 168 -14.64 6.31 -19.30
CA GLY A 168 -13.81 6.50 -20.48
C GLY A 168 -12.52 7.31 -20.22
N ILE A 169 -12.45 8.05 -19.10
CA ILE A 169 -11.22 8.69 -18.67
C ILE A 169 -10.34 7.65 -17.98
N TYR A 170 -9.06 7.56 -18.34
CA TYR A 170 -8.11 6.69 -17.67
C TYR A 170 -7.98 7.06 -16.20
N CYS A 171 -8.20 6.09 -15.28
CA CYS A 171 -8.41 6.40 -13.86
C CYS A 171 -7.18 7.08 -13.20
N THR A 172 -5.95 6.81 -13.64
CA THR A 172 -4.76 7.51 -13.13
C THR A 172 -4.81 9.01 -13.42
N TYR A 173 -5.26 9.41 -14.62
CA TYR A 173 -5.45 10.82 -14.98
C TYR A 173 -6.59 11.45 -14.19
N LEU A 174 -7.65 10.68 -13.94
CA LEU A 174 -8.76 11.15 -13.11
C LEU A 174 -8.31 11.45 -11.67
N PHE A 175 -7.57 10.54 -11.04
CA PHE A 175 -7.09 10.73 -9.67
C PHE A 175 -6.08 11.87 -9.57
N GLU A 176 -5.20 12.02 -10.56
CA GLU A 176 -4.30 13.16 -10.68
C GLU A 176 -5.07 14.49 -10.79
N ARG A 177 -6.05 14.58 -11.69
CA ARG A 177 -6.90 15.77 -11.87
C ARG A 177 -7.54 16.21 -10.56
N GLU A 178 -8.13 15.29 -9.83
CA GLU A 178 -8.78 15.60 -8.55
C GLU A 178 -7.78 15.96 -7.45
N ALA A 179 -6.61 15.32 -7.42
CA ALA A 179 -5.54 15.66 -6.48
C ALA A 179 -4.98 17.07 -6.74
N VAL A 180 -4.75 17.42 -8.01
CA VAL A 180 -4.32 18.76 -8.43
C VAL A 180 -5.36 19.82 -8.05
N ARG A 181 -6.65 19.56 -8.31
CA ARG A 181 -7.74 20.45 -7.90
C ARG A 181 -7.74 20.66 -6.38
N PHE A 182 -7.68 19.57 -5.62
CA PHE A 182 -7.68 19.61 -4.15
C PHE A 182 -6.53 20.44 -3.59
N LEU A 183 -5.31 20.26 -4.09
CA LEU A 183 -4.14 21.05 -3.67
C LEU A 183 -4.34 22.53 -3.93
N LYS A 184 -4.85 22.92 -5.12
CA LYS A 184 -5.09 24.31 -5.49
C LYS A 184 -6.15 24.97 -4.61
N GLU A 185 -7.22 24.25 -4.30
CA GLU A 185 -8.34 24.76 -3.50
C GLU A 185 -8.00 24.87 -1.99
N ASN A 186 -7.07 24.05 -1.50
CA ASN A 186 -6.72 23.99 -0.07
C ASN A 186 -5.29 24.49 0.24
N LYS A 187 -4.67 25.26 -0.65
CA LYS A 187 -3.27 25.75 -0.50
C LYS A 187 -3.01 26.62 0.73
N GLY A 188 -4.05 27.23 1.30
CA GLY A 188 -3.94 28.12 2.45
C GLY A 188 -4.24 27.44 3.79
N GLU A 189 -4.55 26.15 3.80
CA GLU A 189 -4.96 25.40 4.97
C GLU A 189 -4.10 24.15 5.15
N PRO A 190 -3.98 23.60 6.38
CA PRO A 190 -3.33 22.30 6.54
C PRO A 190 -4.15 21.22 5.83
N PHE A 191 -3.48 20.35 5.08
CA PHE A 191 -4.16 19.30 4.32
C PHE A 191 -3.50 17.93 4.49
N PHE A 192 -4.35 16.92 4.38
CA PHE A 192 -3.95 15.53 4.20
C PHE A 192 -4.51 15.01 2.88
N LEU A 193 -3.64 14.85 1.90
CA LEU A 193 -3.97 14.29 0.60
C LEU A 193 -3.49 12.85 0.52
N TYR A 194 -4.43 11.91 0.34
CA TYR A 194 -4.18 10.50 0.11
C TYR A 194 -4.51 10.13 -1.33
N VAL A 195 -3.50 9.74 -2.11
CA VAL A 195 -3.64 9.35 -3.52
C VAL A 195 -3.26 7.88 -3.69
N PRO A 196 -4.17 6.95 -3.39
CA PRO A 196 -3.96 5.52 -3.59
C PRO A 196 -4.33 5.13 -5.02
N PHE A 197 -3.34 5.12 -5.91
CA PHE A 197 -3.55 4.73 -7.30
C PHE A 197 -4.02 3.28 -7.44
N ASN A 198 -4.77 2.98 -8.51
CA ASN A 198 -5.06 1.61 -8.94
C ASN A 198 -3.86 1.00 -9.68
N ALA A 199 -2.97 1.84 -10.21
CA ALA A 199 -1.79 1.42 -10.95
C ALA A 199 -0.70 0.84 -10.00
N PRO A 200 -0.01 -0.21 -10.46
CA PRO A 200 -0.20 -0.99 -11.69
C PRO A 200 -1.04 -2.27 -11.52
N HIS A 201 -1.98 -2.31 -10.57
CA HIS A 201 -2.84 -3.48 -10.30
C HIS A 201 -3.60 -3.92 -11.56
N LYS A 202 -3.74 -5.23 -11.72
CA LYS A 202 -4.50 -5.83 -12.81
C LYS A 202 -5.96 -5.35 -12.82
N ALA A 203 -6.48 -5.00 -14.00
CA ALA A 203 -7.86 -4.54 -14.15
C ALA A 203 -8.89 -5.62 -13.76
N SER A 204 -9.95 -5.21 -13.09
CA SER A 204 -11.07 -6.07 -12.70
C SER A 204 -12.11 -6.14 -13.82
N ASN A 205 -11.80 -6.89 -14.88
CA ASN A 205 -12.67 -7.05 -16.06
C ASN A 205 -13.07 -8.53 -16.25
N LEU A 206 -14.28 -8.79 -16.72
CA LEU A 206 -14.75 -10.13 -17.08
C LEU A 206 -14.04 -10.67 -18.32
N ASP A 207 -13.73 -9.80 -19.26
CA ASP A 207 -12.90 -10.12 -20.42
C ASP A 207 -11.44 -10.36 -19.99
N ARG A 208 -10.94 -11.57 -20.27
CA ARG A 208 -9.59 -11.98 -19.86
C ARG A 208 -8.49 -11.16 -20.52
N GLU A 209 -8.66 -10.71 -21.74
CA GLU A 209 -7.69 -9.87 -22.44
C GLU A 209 -7.67 -8.45 -21.84
N LYS A 210 -8.83 -7.88 -21.55
CA LYS A 210 -8.95 -6.54 -20.93
C LYS A 210 -8.40 -6.46 -19.51
N LYS A 211 -8.22 -7.59 -18.82
CA LYS A 211 -7.53 -7.60 -17.51
C LYS A 211 -6.11 -7.03 -17.54
N TRP A 212 -5.50 -6.99 -18.71
CA TRP A 212 -4.15 -6.46 -18.92
C TRP A 212 -4.14 -5.13 -19.69
N HIS A 213 -5.28 -4.53 -19.90
CA HIS A 213 -5.38 -3.18 -20.45
C HIS A 213 -5.18 -2.17 -19.30
N LEU A 214 -3.90 -1.93 -18.94
CA LEU A 214 -3.51 -1.20 -17.73
C LEU A 214 -3.05 0.23 -18.03
N ALA A 215 -2.74 0.56 -19.27
CA ALA A 215 -2.16 1.84 -19.65
C ALA A 215 -2.69 2.31 -21.00
N PRO A 216 -2.67 3.63 -21.26
CA PRO A 216 -2.92 4.20 -22.55
C PRO A 216 -1.93 3.68 -23.61
N GLU A 217 -2.42 3.54 -24.85
CA GLU A 217 -1.62 2.95 -25.93
C GLU A 217 -0.37 3.79 -26.25
N GLU A 218 -0.47 5.12 -26.15
CA GLU A 218 0.64 6.04 -26.33
C GLU A 218 1.78 5.78 -25.35
N ALA A 219 1.46 5.50 -24.08
CA ALA A 219 2.47 5.13 -23.08
C ALA A 219 3.08 3.76 -23.37
N CYS A 220 2.29 2.80 -23.87
CA CYS A 220 2.79 1.50 -24.26
C CYS A 220 3.77 1.57 -25.45
N ARG A 221 3.61 2.54 -26.36
CA ARG A 221 4.51 2.75 -27.51
C ARG A 221 5.91 3.22 -27.11
N GLU A 222 6.10 3.68 -25.90
CA GLU A 222 7.42 4.06 -25.36
C GLU A 222 8.31 2.87 -25.05
N TYR A 223 7.75 1.66 -25.09
CA TYR A 223 8.41 0.41 -24.82
C TYR A 223 8.50 -0.46 -26.08
N PRO A 224 9.57 -1.27 -26.25
CA PRO A 224 9.67 -2.17 -27.38
C PRO A 224 8.45 -3.11 -27.49
N ARG A 225 7.84 -3.15 -28.68
CA ARG A 225 6.67 -3.99 -28.94
C ARG A 225 7.07 -5.48 -28.94
N PRO A 226 6.59 -6.27 -27.98
CA PRO A 226 6.99 -7.67 -27.87
C PRO A 226 6.18 -8.54 -28.83
N LYS A 227 6.75 -9.70 -29.19
CA LYS A 227 6.09 -10.70 -30.05
C LYS A 227 5.14 -11.65 -29.29
N SER A 228 5.17 -11.68 -27.96
CA SER A 228 4.34 -12.59 -27.16
C SER A 228 3.34 -11.85 -26.27
N LYS A 229 2.18 -12.46 -26.02
CA LYS A 229 1.14 -11.92 -25.12
C LYS A 229 1.67 -11.65 -23.70
N THR A 230 2.43 -12.57 -23.14
CA THR A 230 3.00 -12.42 -21.78
C THR A 230 3.91 -11.20 -21.67
N ARG A 231 4.76 -10.99 -22.69
CA ARG A 231 5.59 -9.77 -22.74
C ARG A 231 4.77 -8.51 -22.98
N MET A 232 3.64 -8.61 -23.70
CA MET A 232 2.71 -7.48 -23.84
C MET A 232 2.07 -7.11 -22.49
N HIS A 233 1.74 -8.08 -21.64
CA HIS A 233 1.25 -7.81 -20.29
C HIS A 233 2.31 -7.05 -19.45
N ARG A 234 3.60 -7.41 -19.60
CA ARG A 234 4.69 -6.66 -18.94
C ARG A 234 4.79 -5.23 -19.48
N VAL A 235 4.65 -5.00 -20.80
CA VAL A 235 4.63 -3.66 -21.39
C VAL A 235 3.48 -2.82 -20.83
N GLN A 236 2.27 -3.38 -20.75
CA GLN A 236 1.13 -2.70 -20.14
C GLN A 236 1.38 -2.33 -18.67
N PHE A 237 2.00 -3.23 -17.92
CA PHE A 237 2.41 -2.97 -16.54
C PHE A 237 3.43 -1.82 -16.48
N MET A 238 4.52 -1.90 -17.23
CA MET A 238 5.57 -0.88 -17.27
C MET A 238 5.00 0.50 -17.64
N ALA A 239 4.17 0.55 -18.68
CA ALA A 239 3.52 1.79 -19.13
C ALA A 239 2.58 2.36 -18.05
N SER A 240 1.86 1.52 -17.31
CA SER A 240 0.98 2.01 -16.23
C SER A 240 1.78 2.62 -15.08
N VAL A 241 2.96 2.05 -14.73
CA VAL A 241 3.89 2.65 -13.75
C VAL A 241 4.42 3.99 -14.26
N THR A 242 4.82 4.08 -15.54
CA THR A 242 5.31 5.34 -16.13
C THR A 242 4.24 6.43 -16.15
N VAL A 243 2.98 6.09 -16.44
CA VAL A 243 1.90 7.09 -16.38
C VAL A 243 1.63 7.53 -14.94
N MET A 244 1.69 6.61 -13.98
CA MET A 244 1.58 6.96 -12.56
C MET A 244 2.77 7.84 -12.10
N ASP A 245 3.98 7.53 -12.52
CA ASP A 245 5.17 8.34 -12.25
C ASP A 245 5.01 9.79 -12.74
N ARG A 246 4.46 9.97 -13.95
CA ARG A 246 4.17 11.31 -14.50
C ARG A 246 3.11 12.06 -13.70
N ALA A 247 2.06 11.36 -13.25
CA ALA A 247 1.05 11.94 -12.40
C ALA A 247 1.65 12.40 -11.06
N ILE A 248 2.54 11.60 -10.48
CA ILE A 248 3.28 11.96 -9.26
C ILE A 248 4.18 13.17 -9.51
N GLY A 249 4.89 13.20 -10.65
CA GLY A 249 5.72 14.35 -11.05
C GLY A 249 4.94 15.65 -11.05
N ARG A 250 3.74 15.66 -11.67
CA ARG A 250 2.88 16.85 -11.67
C ARG A 250 2.43 17.29 -10.28
N LEU A 251 2.21 16.36 -9.35
CA LEU A 251 1.90 16.72 -7.96
C LEU A 251 3.11 17.35 -7.25
N LEU A 252 4.32 16.83 -7.49
CA LEU A 252 5.55 17.40 -6.95
C LEU A 252 5.81 18.79 -7.50
N ASP A 253 5.71 18.96 -8.83
CA ASP A 253 5.86 20.26 -9.50
C ASP A 253 4.87 21.29 -8.95
N LEU A 254 3.61 20.89 -8.76
CA LEU A 254 2.58 21.78 -8.21
C LEU A 254 2.89 22.21 -6.76
N LEU A 255 3.42 21.31 -5.92
CA LEU A 255 3.84 21.69 -4.57
C LEU A 255 4.97 22.70 -4.60
N ASP A 256 5.93 22.54 -5.52
CA ASP A 256 7.05 23.47 -5.70
C ASP A 256 6.55 24.84 -6.26
N GLU A 257 5.72 24.84 -7.31
CA GLU A 257 5.10 26.04 -7.91
C GLU A 257 4.25 26.84 -6.90
N MET A 258 3.59 26.17 -5.98
CA MET A 258 2.74 26.80 -4.97
C MET A 258 3.51 27.24 -3.71
N GLY A 259 4.82 26.96 -3.63
CA GLY A 259 5.64 27.25 -2.45
C GLY A 259 5.28 26.39 -1.23
N LEU A 260 4.71 25.22 -1.42
CA LEU A 260 4.25 24.33 -0.34
C LEU A 260 5.26 23.22 0.01
N ALA A 261 6.30 23.01 -0.82
CA ALA A 261 7.20 21.89 -0.70
C ALA A 261 7.90 21.80 0.66
N GLU A 262 8.41 22.92 1.20
CA GLU A 262 9.12 22.97 2.49
C GLU A 262 8.22 22.66 3.69
N ASN A 263 6.90 22.84 3.54
CA ASN A 263 5.91 22.56 4.59
C ASN A 263 5.05 21.33 4.28
N THR A 264 5.51 20.45 3.38
CA THR A 264 4.76 19.26 3.00
C THR A 264 5.64 18.01 3.04
N ILE A 265 5.25 17.05 3.87
CA ILE A 265 5.83 15.71 3.80
C ILE A 265 5.16 14.90 2.67
N VAL A 266 5.96 14.41 1.73
CA VAL A 266 5.52 13.49 0.68
C VAL A 266 6.05 12.10 0.98
N ILE A 267 5.14 11.12 1.06
CA ILE A 267 5.48 9.70 1.27
C ILE A 267 4.90 8.91 0.09
N PHE A 268 5.76 8.15 -0.60
CA PHE A 268 5.38 7.18 -1.63
C PHE A 268 5.78 5.77 -1.21
N PHE A 269 4.92 4.79 -1.38
CA PHE A 269 5.24 3.36 -1.24
C PHE A 269 4.20 2.46 -1.93
N SER A 270 4.50 1.16 -2.08
CA SER A 270 3.53 0.15 -2.56
C SER A 270 2.77 -0.49 -1.40
N ASP A 271 1.49 -0.77 -1.57
CA ASP A 271 0.66 -1.37 -0.51
C ASP A 271 0.99 -2.84 -0.20
N ASN A 272 1.63 -3.55 -1.12
CA ASN A 272 2.20 -4.89 -0.93
C ASN A 272 3.27 -5.15 -1.99
N GLY A 273 4.01 -6.23 -1.85
CA GLY A 273 4.99 -6.65 -2.86
C GLY A 273 4.35 -6.92 -4.22
N GLY A 274 5.14 -6.83 -5.26
CA GLY A 274 4.71 -6.84 -6.64
C GLY A 274 3.84 -8.04 -7.02
N GLY A 275 2.78 -7.73 -7.77
CA GLY A 275 1.84 -8.71 -8.33
C GLY A 275 2.27 -9.27 -9.68
N GLY A 276 1.27 -9.71 -10.49
CA GLY A 276 1.54 -10.19 -11.85
C GLY A 276 2.05 -9.08 -12.75
N GLY A 277 3.20 -9.30 -13.39
CA GLY A 277 3.88 -8.31 -14.23
C GLY A 277 4.93 -7.47 -13.51
N ALA A 278 5.00 -7.50 -12.19
CA ALA A 278 5.98 -6.77 -11.38
C ALA A 278 7.34 -7.49 -11.29
N ASP A 279 8.37 -6.72 -11.01
CA ASP A 279 9.71 -7.20 -10.67
C ASP A 279 10.03 -6.90 -9.20
N ASN A 280 10.22 -7.95 -8.40
CA ASN A 280 10.62 -7.83 -7.00
C ASN A 280 12.16 -7.90 -6.83
N GLY A 281 12.93 -7.91 -7.92
CA GLY A 281 14.39 -7.96 -7.90
C GLY A 281 14.93 -9.18 -7.17
N PRO A 282 15.88 -8.98 -6.21
CA PRO A 282 16.50 -10.08 -5.49
C PRO A 282 15.56 -10.76 -4.48
N LEU A 283 14.42 -10.16 -4.17
CA LEU A 283 13.52 -10.60 -3.11
C LEU A 283 12.74 -11.85 -3.52
N ARG A 284 12.70 -12.85 -2.65
CA ARG A 284 11.91 -14.06 -2.87
C ARG A 284 10.42 -13.80 -2.74
N GLY A 285 9.63 -14.37 -3.64
CA GLY A 285 8.18 -14.32 -3.56
C GLY A 285 7.57 -13.08 -4.23
N ARG A 286 6.31 -12.83 -3.93
CA ARG A 286 5.48 -11.77 -4.54
C ARG A 286 4.22 -11.57 -3.73
N LYS A 287 3.30 -10.69 -4.17
CA LYS A 287 1.96 -10.52 -3.61
C LYS A 287 1.34 -11.84 -3.15
N GLY A 288 0.81 -11.86 -1.93
CA GLY A 288 0.22 -13.04 -1.30
C GLY A 288 1.23 -13.98 -0.64
N HIS A 289 2.54 -13.69 -0.67
CA HIS A 289 3.58 -14.46 0.01
C HIS A 289 4.14 -13.67 1.20
N VAL A 290 4.47 -14.36 2.28
CA VAL A 290 5.09 -13.76 3.48
C VAL A 290 6.63 -13.69 3.40
N PHE A 291 7.21 -14.08 2.26
CA PHE A 291 8.62 -13.82 1.92
C PHE A 291 8.84 -12.33 1.63
N GLU A 292 10.11 -11.89 1.61
CA GLU A 292 10.46 -10.48 1.42
C GLU A 292 9.79 -9.86 0.18
N GLY A 293 9.75 -10.55 -0.96
CA GLY A 293 9.11 -10.08 -2.19
C GLY A 293 7.58 -9.88 -2.11
N GLY A 294 6.94 -10.31 -1.02
CA GLY A 294 5.52 -10.04 -0.79
C GLY A 294 5.27 -8.93 0.24
N VAL A 295 6.27 -8.61 1.08
CA VAL A 295 6.08 -7.70 2.22
C VAL A 295 7.07 -6.52 2.25
N ARG A 296 8.26 -6.64 1.67
CA ARG A 296 9.20 -5.52 1.50
C ARG A 296 8.87 -4.75 0.23
N VAL A 297 8.68 -3.46 0.35
CA VAL A 297 8.20 -2.59 -0.74
C VAL A 297 9.08 -1.35 -0.89
N PRO A 298 9.13 -0.73 -2.08
CA PRO A 298 9.78 0.55 -2.24
C PRO A 298 9.07 1.61 -1.39
N CYS A 299 9.84 2.47 -0.73
CA CYS A 299 9.33 3.61 0.03
C CYS A 299 10.26 4.81 -0.10
N LEU A 300 9.70 5.96 -0.44
CA LEU A 300 10.38 7.23 -0.63
C LEU A 300 9.72 8.29 0.25
N VAL A 301 10.52 9.11 0.92
CA VAL A 301 10.01 10.18 1.77
C VAL A 301 10.77 11.48 1.48
N ARG A 302 10.04 12.55 1.18
CA ARG A 302 10.58 13.89 0.94
C ARG A 302 9.97 14.89 1.91
N TRP A 303 10.82 15.66 2.56
CA TRP A 303 10.43 16.87 3.31
C TRP A 303 11.62 17.83 3.30
N PRO A 304 11.68 18.76 2.36
CA PRO A 304 12.81 19.68 2.24
C PRO A 304 13.10 20.41 3.55
N GLY A 305 14.37 20.59 3.88
CA GLY A 305 14.80 21.22 5.13
C GLY A 305 14.71 20.35 6.40
N ARG A 306 14.01 19.20 6.36
CA ARG A 306 13.91 18.29 7.51
C ARG A 306 14.46 16.90 7.26
N ILE A 307 14.15 16.32 6.12
CA ILE A 307 14.62 14.97 5.73
C ILE A 307 15.77 15.13 4.73
N PRO A 308 16.90 14.45 4.94
CA PRO A 308 18.07 14.56 4.06
C PRO A 308 17.74 14.17 2.61
N ALA A 309 18.16 15.00 1.65
CA ALA A 309 18.06 14.73 0.24
C ALA A 309 19.13 13.73 -0.23
N GLY A 310 18.81 12.85 -1.18
CA GLY A 310 19.69 11.85 -1.76
C GLY A 310 20.16 10.76 -0.78
N ALA A 311 19.57 10.68 0.41
CA ALA A 311 19.95 9.73 1.44
C ALA A 311 19.30 8.35 1.24
N VAL A 312 19.94 7.34 1.82
CA VAL A 312 19.40 5.99 1.93
C VAL A 312 19.30 5.61 3.41
N CYS A 313 18.07 5.35 3.85
CA CYS A 313 17.82 4.82 5.18
C CYS A 313 17.77 3.29 5.13
N HIS A 314 18.67 2.62 5.86
CA HIS A 314 18.78 1.17 5.98
C HIS A 314 18.11 0.63 7.26
N GLU A 315 17.52 1.50 8.05
CA GLU A 315 16.82 1.11 9.27
C GLU A 315 15.53 0.36 8.94
N GLN A 316 15.22 -0.68 9.71
CA GLN A 316 13.95 -1.40 9.57
C GLN A 316 12.79 -0.49 9.97
N LEU A 317 11.91 -0.19 9.02
CA LEU A 317 10.69 0.59 9.20
C LEU A 317 9.52 -0.10 8.50
N THR A 318 8.29 0.26 8.87
CA THR A 318 7.08 -0.34 8.30
C THR A 318 5.96 0.67 8.08
N SER A 319 4.89 0.25 7.43
CA SER A 319 3.69 1.09 7.28
C SER A 319 2.98 1.42 8.60
N LEU A 320 3.30 0.71 9.69
CA LEU A 320 2.74 1.00 11.03
C LEU A 320 3.25 2.33 11.61
N GLU A 321 4.49 2.72 11.25
CA GLU A 321 5.10 3.98 11.70
C GLU A 321 4.47 5.21 11.07
N ILE A 322 3.80 5.09 9.91
CA ILE A 322 3.25 6.24 9.18
C ILE A 322 2.20 6.99 10.01
N PHE A 323 1.28 6.27 10.65
CA PHE A 323 0.22 6.89 11.47
C PHE A 323 0.79 7.76 12.60
N PRO A 324 1.61 7.26 13.54
CA PRO A 324 2.15 8.09 14.62
C PRO A 324 3.10 9.18 14.10
N THR A 325 3.83 8.95 13.02
CA THR A 325 4.74 9.94 12.43
C THR A 325 3.98 11.13 11.86
N LEU A 326 2.90 10.90 11.12
CA LEU A 326 2.08 11.98 10.56
C LEU A 326 1.32 12.74 11.65
N LEU A 327 0.90 12.08 12.73
CA LEU A 327 0.36 12.79 13.90
C LEU A 327 1.40 13.68 14.57
N GLY A 328 2.61 13.15 14.81
CA GLY A 328 3.71 13.92 15.36
C GLY A 328 4.07 15.13 14.51
N ALA A 329 4.11 14.96 13.18
CA ALA A 329 4.34 16.05 12.23
C ALA A 329 3.24 17.12 12.27
N ALA A 330 1.99 16.74 12.57
CA ALA A 330 0.86 17.63 12.74
C ALA A 330 0.75 18.22 14.16
N GLY A 331 1.69 17.93 15.07
CA GLY A 331 1.64 18.37 16.47
C GLY A 331 0.58 17.68 17.32
N LEU A 332 0.07 16.55 16.86
CA LEU A 332 -0.98 15.77 17.52
C LEU A 332 -0.41 14.55 18.25
N LYS A 333 -1.15 14.08 19.24
CA LYS A 333 -0.86 12.83 19.95
C LYS A 333 -1.83 11.74 19.48
N PRO A 334 -1.40 10.46 19.48
CA PRO A 334 -2.32 9.35 19.31
C PRO A 334 -3.43 9.38 20.37
N PRO A 335 -4.67 8.95 20.05
CA PRO A 335 -5.73 8.80 21.03
C PRO A 335 -5.32 7.84 22.16
N GLU A 336 -5.55 8.21 23.41
CA GLU A 336 -5.06 7.48 24.61
C GLU A 336 -5.61 6.06 24.74
N ASN A 337 -6.80 5.80 24.22
CA ASN A 337 -7.49 4.51 24.28
C ASN A 337 -7.12 3.56 23.12
N ILE A 338 -6.12 3.91 22.29
CA ILE A 338 -5.70 3.11 21.14
C ILE A 338 -4.28 2.61 21.34
N VAL A 339 -4.12 1.29 21.27
CA VAL A 339 -2.80 0.68 21.22
C VAL A 339 -2.28 0.74 19.79
N LEU A 340 -1.26 1.55 19.53
CA LEU A 340 -0.53 1.56 18.27
C LEU A 340 0.55 0.48 18.26
N ASP A 341 0.78 -0.11 17.08
CA ASP A 341 1.85 -1.08 16.86
C ASP A 341 3.08 -0.42 16.15
N GLY A 342 2.97 0.87 15.81
CA GLY A 342 4.02 1.72 15.27
C GLY A 342 4.51 2.77 16.26
N PHE A 343 5.56 3.48 15.89
CA PHE A 343 6.16 4.60 16.62
C PHE A 343 6.43 5.76 15.65
N ASP A 344 6.71 6.97 16.20
CA ASP A 344 7.12 8.10 15.37
C ASP A 344 8.52 7.86 14.78
N MET A 345 8.59 7.65 13.45
CA MET A 345 9.83 7.41 12.73
C MET A 345 10.54 8.70 12.28
N MET A 346 9.99 9.89 12.56
CA MET A 346 10.58 11.15 12.11
C MET A 346 12.05 11.31 12.54
N PRO A 347 12.45 11.02 13.79
CA PRO A 347 13.87 11.10 14.18
C PRO A 347 14.78 10.17 13.38
N VAL A 348 14.26 9.02 12.91
CA VAL A 348 14.99 8.09 12.05
C VAL A 348 15.13 8.65 10.64
N LEU A 349 14.04 9.20 10.07
CA LEU A 349 14.05 9.85 8.76
C LEU A 349 14.96 11.07 8.70
N GLU A 350 15.04 11.83 9.78
CA GLU A 350 15.96 12.98 9.94
C GLU A 350 17.43 12.55 10.17
N GLY A 351 17.72 11.25 10.26
CA GLY A 351 19.07 10.73 10.54
C GLY A 351 19.56 10.95 11.98
N LYS A 352 18.66 11.34 12.90
CA LYS A 352 18.98 11.68 14.30
C LYS A 352 18.90 10.47 15.25
N ALA A 353 18.24 9.39 14.84
CA ALA A 353 18.07 8.20 15.66
C ALA A 353 18.13 6.91 14.84
N LYS A 354 18.38 5.80 15.51
CA LYS A 354 18.19 4.46 14.98
C LYS A 354 16.74 4.02 15.15
N SER A 355 16.26 3.13 14.28
CA SER A 355 14.93 2.55 14.43
C SER A 355 14.80 1.77 15.74
N SER A 356 13.68 1.99 16.44
CA SER A 356 13.31 1.19 17.60
C SER A 356 12.65 -0.15 17.22
N ARG A 357 12.29 -0.33 15.94
CA ARG A 357 11.74 -1.60 15.46
C ARG A 357 12.79 -2.69 15.44
N LYS A 358 12.57 -3.71 16.25
CA LYS A 358 13.44 -4.89 16.33
C LYS A 358 12.76 -6.16 15.81
N GLU A 359 11.45 -6.10 15.63
CA GLU A 359 10.63 -7.26 15.30
C GLU A 359 9.50 -6.87 14.33
N MET A 360 9.16 -7.81 13.46
CA MET A 360 8.00 -7.71 12.57
C MET A 360 7.38 -9.07 12.36
N PHE A 361 6.05 -9.14 12.29
CA PHE A 361 5.30 -10.40 12.24
C PHE A 361 4.26 -10.35 11.13
N TRP A 362 4.09 -11.49 10.46
CA TRP A 362 3.09 -11.67 9.40
C TRP A 362 2.37 -12.99 9.60
N GLN A 363 1.05 -12.94 9.52
CA GLN A 363 0.21 -14.13 9.48
C GLN A 363 -0.93 -13.90 8.50
N ARG A 364 -0.93 -14.68 7.44
CA ARG A 364 -1.99 -14.69 6.43
C ARG A 364 -2.51 -16.11 6.28
N ARG A 365 -3.72 -16.37 6.80
CA ARG A 365 -4.27 -17.74 6.83
C ARG A 365 -3.27 -18.71 7.49
N GLY A 366 -2.88 -19.80 6.80
CA GLY A 366 -1.86 -20.74 7.27
C GLY A 366 -0.42 -20.26 7.13
N ASP A 367 -0.16 -19.22 6.33
CA ASP A 367 1.19 -18.71 6.12
C ASP A 367 1.62 -17.81 7.29
N ARG A 368 2.82 -18.02 7.81
CA ARG A 368 3.39 -17.33 8.96
C ARG A 368 4.82 -16.88 8.68
N ALA A 369 5.20 -15.73 9.17
CA ALA A 369 6.58 -15.28 9.20
C ALA A 369 6.84 -14.37 10.40
N ALA A 370 8.08 -14.37 10.87
CA ALA A 370 8.56 -13.44 11.89
C ALA A 370 9.98 -13.00 11.53
N ARG A 371 10.25 -11.71 11.73
CA ARG A 371 11.59 -11.15 11.66
C ARG A 371 11.99 -10.59 13.01
N VAL A 372 13.18 -10.95 13.49
CA VAL A 372 13.81 -10.43 14.71
C VAL A 372 15.23 -10.01 14.36
N GLY A 373 15.48 -8.72 14.31
CA GLY A 373 16.70 -8.17 13.73
C GLY A 373 16.85 -8.58 12.26
N ASN A 374 17.95 -9.25 11.91
CA ASN A 374 18.19 -9.78 10.57
C ASN A 374 17.64 -11.19 10.35
N TRP A 375 17.25 -11.89 11.41
CA TRP A 375 16.75 -13.25 11.32
C TRP A 375 15.28 -13.28 10.93
N LYS A 376 14.96 -13.94 9.82
CA LYS A 376 13.59 -14.14 9.38
C LYS A 376 13.24 -15.61 9.28
N TRP A 377 12.22 -16.01 10.02
CA TRP A 377 11.58 -17.32 9.91
C TRP A 377 10.34 -17.22 9.05
N VAL A 378 10.17 -18.19 8.17
CA VAL A 378 8.97 -18.38 7.33
C VAL A 378 8.45 -19.80 7.49
N ASP A 379 7.13 -19.95 7.60
CA ASP A 379 6.40 -21.22 7.54
C ASP A 379 5.15 -21.04 6.68
N SER A 380 5.24 -21.47 5.43
CA SER A 380 4.15 -21.34 4.46
C SER A 380 4.08 -22.54 3.53
N ALA A 381 2.94 -22.72 2.85
CA ALA A 381 2.80 -23.75 1.82
C ALA A 381 3.75 -23.55 0.62
N ARG A 382 4.36 -22.34 0.50
CA ARG A 382 5.29 -21.98 -0.60
C ARG A 382 6.75 -22.10 -0.22
N GLY A 383 7.04 -22.54 0.98
CA GLY A 383 8.38 -22.77 1.50
C GLY A 383 8.50 -22.41 2.97
N LYS A 384 9.53 -22.99 3.59
CA LYS A 384 9.82 -22.82 5.02
C LYS A 384 11.31 -22.57 5.17
N GLY A 385 11.71 -21.99 6.29
CA GLY A 385 13.11 -21.83 6.64
C GLY A 385 13.37 -20.70 7.62
N LEU A 386 14.62 -20.63 8.06
CA LEU A 386 15.23 -19.52 8.78
C LEU A 386 16.28 -18.88 7.89
N PHE A 387 16.24 -17.58 7.70
CA PHE A 387 17.11 -16.83 6.81
C PHE A 387 17.80 -15.68 7.53
N ASP A 388 19.06 -15.39 7.20
CA ASP A 388 19.76 -14.19 7.63
C ASP A 388 19.69 -13.13 6.53
N LEU A 389 18.79 -12.16 6.69
CA LEU A 389 18.55 -11.12 5.69
C LEU A 389 19.73 -10.14 5.53
N ALA A 390 20.73 -10.15 6.43
CA ALA A 390 21.93 -9.32 6.27
C ALA A 390 22.79 -9.79 5.08
N VAL A 391 22.77 -11.09 4.79
CA VAL A 391 23.60 -11.72 3.75
C VAL A 391 22.77 -12.48 2.70
N ASP A 392 21.52 -12.80 3.00
CA ASP A 392 20.62 -13.54 2.11
C ASP A 392 19.24 -12.85 2.04
N LEU A 393 19.20 -11.68 1.42
CA LEU A 393 17.95 -10.95 1.21
C LEU A 393 16.96 -11.70 0.32
N GLY A 394 17.47 -12.66 -0.47
CA GLY A 394 16.70 -13.51 -1.37
C GLY A 394 16.08 -14.74 -0.69
N GLU A 395 16.31 -14.97 0.61
CA GLU A 395 15.73 -16.08 1.39
C GLU A 395 15.98 -17.45 0.71
N ARG A 396 17.23 -17.69 0.27
CA ARG A 396 17.63 -18.86 -0.53
C ARG A 396 18.24 -19.99 0.31
N HIS A 397 18.92 -19.64 1.41
CA HIS A 397 19.67 -20.57 2.25
C HIS A 397 18.96 -20.75 3.59
N ASP A 398 18.33 -21.91 3.77
CA ASP A 398 17.67 -22.25 5.03
C ASP A 398 18.70 -22.66 6.09
N LEU A 399 18.79 -21.86 7.15
CA LEU A 399 19.68 -22.05 8.28
C LEU A 399 19.00 -22.74 9.48
N SER A 400 17.81 -23.33 9.28
CA SER A 400 17.01 -23.93 10.38
C SER A 400 17.75 -25.01 11.14
N GLU A 401 18.54 -25.84 10.43
CA GLU A 401 19.34 -26.92 11.04
C GLU A 401 20.64 -26.40 11.65
N GLU A 402 21.26 -25.37 11.05
CA GLU A 402 22.52 -24.80 11.53
C GLU A 402 22.34 -23.87 12.71
N LYS A 403 21.18 -23.23 12.84
CA LYS A 403 20.88 -22.22 13.87
C LYS A 403 19.59 -22.53 14.66
N PRO A 404 19.49 -23.74 15.29
CA PRO A 404 18.24 -24.18 15.93
C PRO A 404 17.81 -23.27 17.10
N GLU A 405 18.76 -22.69 17.84
CA GLU A 405 18.46 -21.79 18.96
C GLU A 405 17.90 -20.44 18.46
N VAL A 406 18.40 -19.93 17.32
CA VAL A 406 17.86 -18.73 16.68
C VAL A 406 16.43 -19.01 16.18
N LEU A 407 16.22 -20.15 15.52
CA LEU A 407 14.90 -20.57 15.07
C LEU A 407 13.89 -20.65 16.22
N LYS A 408 14.30 -21.25 17.34
CA LYS A 408 13.50 -21.35 18.57
C LYS A 408 13.16 -19.96 19.13
N MET A 409 14.13 -19.06 19.18
CA MET A 409 13.95 -17.69 19.62
C MET A 409 12.93 -16.96 18.74
N VAL A 410 13.10 -16.96 17.40
CA VAL A 410 12.21 -16.24 16.47
C VAL A 410 10.78 -16.80 16.53
N LYS A 411 10.62 -18.15 16.59
CA LYS A 411 9.31 -18.79 16.77
C LYS A 411 8.67 -18.42 18.10
N GLY A 412 9.46 -18.32 19.17
CA GLY A 412 8.99 -17.90 20.49
C GLY A 412 8.45 -16.45 20.49
N ARG A 413 9.15 -15.54 19.78
CA ARG A 413 8.69 -14.15 19.60
C ARG A 413 7.38 -14.09 18.78
N PHE A 414 7.27 -14.90 17.72
CA PHE A 414 6.02 -15.02 16.96
C PHE A 414 4.87 -15.51 17.83
N ALA A 415 5.10 -16.54 18.66
CA ALA A 415 4.07 -17.08 19.55
C ALA A 415 3.60 -16.04 20.59
N ALA A 416 4.53 -15.24 21.14
CA ALA A 416 4.21 -14.15 22.07
C ALA A 416 3.37 -13.06 21.38
N TRP A 417 3.77 -12.63 20.17
CA TRP A 417 2.99 -11.68 19.38
C TRP A 417 1.58 -12.22 19.06
N LYS A 418 1.48 -13.48 18.63
CA LYS A 418 0.19 -14.11 18.34
C LYS A 418 -0.73 -14.14 19.55
N LYS A 419 -0.19 -14.42 20.74
CA LYS A 419 -0.94 -14.35 22.01
C LYS A 419 -1.43 -12.93 22.26
N GLN A 420 -0.57 -11.93 22.11
CA GLN A 420 -0.93 -10.52 22.27
C GLN A 420 -2.06 -10.09 21.30
N MET A 421 -2.02 -10.57 20.04
CA MET A 421 -3.09 -10.29 19.07
C MET A 421 -4.41 -10.98 19.43
N ALA A 422 -4.36 -12.20 19.98
CA ALA A 422 -5.55 -12.93 20.44
C ALA A 422 -6.18 -12.30 21.70
N GLU A 423 -5.39 -11.65 22.53
CA GLU A 423 -5.85 -10.93 23.73
C GLU A 423 -6.36 -9.51 23.43
N ALA A 424 -6.15 -9.00 22.20
CA ALA A 424 -6.67 -7.71 21.81
C ALA A 424 -8.20 -7.72 21.73
N GLU A 425 -8.82 -6.56 21.97
CA GLU A 425 -10.26 -6.43 21.81
C GLU A 425 -10.68 -6.80 20.38
N PRO A 426 -11.63 -7.74 20.19
CA PRO A 426 -12.04 -8.18 18.88
C PRO A 426 -12.61 -7.05 18.02
N ARG A 427 -12.21 -7.02 16.74
CA ARG A 427 -12.72 -6.11 15.71
C ARG A 427 -13.31 -6.91 14.56
N GLY A 428 -14.42 -6.40 13.99
CA GLY A 428 -15.04 -7.01 12.81
C GLY A 428 -14.27 -6.75 11.51
N PRO A 429 -14.61 -7.44 10.43
CA PRO A 429 -15.62 -8.49 10.38
C PRO A 429 -15.16 -9.72 11.19
N PHE A 430 -16.04 -10.19 12.05
CA PHE A 430 -15.75 -11.36 12.88
C PHE A 430 -15.72 -12.60 11.99
N ARG A 431 -14.55 -13.19 11.84
CA ARG A 431 -14.35 -14.48 11.21
C ARG A 431 -13.48 -15.32 12.14
N ASP A 432 -13.85 -16.57 12.32
CA ASP A 432 -13.01 -17.56 12.99
C ASP A 432 -11.92 -18.01 12.00
N TYR A 433 -10.71 -17.58 12.21
CA TYR A 433 -9.55 -17.99 11.43
C TYR A 433 -8.61 -18.89 12.25
#